data_6bc53685c7a36ea8e96e584d99aa8f76
#
_entry.id   6bc53685c7a36ea8e96e584d99aa8f76
#
_cell.length_a   1.000
_cell.length_b   1.000
_cell.length_c   1.000
_cell.angle_alpha   90.00
_cell.angle_beta   90.00
_cell.angle_gamma   90.00
#
_symmetry.space_group_name_H-M   'P 1'
#
loop_
_entity.id
_entity.type
_entity.pdbx_description
1 polymer ?
#
loop_
_entity_poly.entity_id
_entity_poly.type
_entity_poly.pdbx_seq_one_letter_code
_entity_poly.pdbx_strand_id
1 'polypeptide(L)'
;MVESNVESGNAADGASTSLFAEEAEPTTPGRGQRPGLVSVADAGRRKPTLSTYLPILGVIAVSVAVWIAARWAFGRHEQAGPWSVAAFAALAGAAVSVAVRPMMASLCALVQIPVRPTSRPIVPAVATAGLWFGAVMFAGGDAILPAWLTVAALSVWAAWIDHFTLRFPLPLIRAVTVSGLLLGAMAVVVDQDPASGLRAVVAGAAIFASYLVFAIITRGHPGLADVRLSFILTAAVGWVGWMNVASAVLLPNVLAVIGVVVTKVFGGRTVRGVEFGFAPYLVVGTALAIALPAGWWML
;
A
#
# COMPACT_ATOMS: atom_id res chain seq x y z
N MET A 1 -12.81 64.58 25.21
CA MET A 1 -12.26 65.22 26.43
C MET A 1 -11.02 64.47 26.79
N VAL A 2 -9.97 65.08 26.55
CA VAL A 2 -8.74 65.38 27.32
C VAL A 2 -7.72 64.26 27.09
N GLU A 3 -6.78 64.46 26.18
CA GLU A 3 -5.47 65.16 26.27
C GLU A 3 -4.50 64.41 27.17
N SER A 4 -3.42 64.00 26.64
CA SER A 4 -2.13 64.58 26.23
C SER A 4 -1.09 64.35 27.32
N ASN A 5 0.05 64.01 27.05
CA ASN A 5 1.34 64.69 26.82
C ASN A 5 2.46 63.71 27.11
N VAL A 6 3.43 63.52 26.20
CA VAL A 6 4.58 64.38 25.89
C VAL A 6 5.70 64.34 26.96
N GLU A 7 6.81 63.98 26.53
CA GLU A 7 8.17 64.53 26.48
C GLU A 7 9.22 63.57 27.05
N SER A 8 10.18 63.24 26.35
CA SER A 8 11.40 63.86 25.83
C SER A 8 12.58 63.72 26.81
N GLY A 9 13.69 63.46 26.28
CA GLY A 9 14.96 63.93 26.80
C GLY A 9 16.05 62.86 26.88
N ASN A 10 16.89 62.92 26.02
CA ASN A 10 18.23 63.53 25.91
C ASN A 10 19.38 62.52 25.97
N ALA A 11 20.03 62.43 24.97
CA ALA A 11 21.40 62.69 24.54
C ALA A 11 22.47 62.80 25.65
N ALA A 12 23.55 62.09 25.49
CA ALA A 12 24.94 62.59 25.51
C ALA A 12 25.86 61.37 25.50
N ASP A 13 26.64 61.30 24.47
CA ASP A 13 28.09 61.56 24.42
C ASP A 13 29.04 60.62 25.19
N GLY A 14 29.99 60.10 24.47
CA GLY A 14 31.21 59.78 25.10
C GLY A 14 32.07 58.68 24.40
N ALA A 15 32.82 59.13 23.38
CA ALA A 15 34.21 58.79 23.13
C ALA A 15 34.66 57.32 22.98
N SER A 16 34.97 57.06 21.73
CA SER A 16 36.27 56.50 21.21
C SER A 16 37.09 55.64 22.16
N THR A 17 37.29 54.39 21.74
CA THR A 17 38.67 53.83 21.71
C THR A 17 38.69 52.71 20.68
N SER A 18 39.41 53.00 19.60
CA SER A 18 39.86 52.04 18.58
C SER A 18 40.92 51.14 19.24
N LEU A 19 40.64 49.84 19.25
CA LEU A 19 41.65 48.84 19.41
C LEU A 19 41.52 47.88 18.27
N PHE A 20 42.48 47.97 17.35
CA PHE A 20 42.74 47.04 16.28
C PHE A 20 42.83 45.62 16.88
N ALA A 21 41.84 44.81 16.69
CA ALA A 21 41.97 43.36 16.76
C ALA A 21 42.07 42.85 15.33
N GLU A 22 43.23 42.45 15.00
CA GLU A 22 43.66 41.71 13.83
C GLU A 22 42.77 40.48 13.70
N GLU A 23 41.82 40.54 12.73
CA GLU A 23 40.99 39.39 12.34
C GLU A 23 41.93 38.34 11.69
N ALA A 24 42.29 37.32 12.46
CA ALA A 24 42.88 36.11 11.94
C ALA A 24 41.89 35.49 10.96
N GLU A 25 42.25 35.45 9.66
CA GLU A 25 41.54 34.70 8.61
C GLU A 25 41.23 33.27 9.12
N PRO A 26 40.00 32.83 9.07
CA PRO A 26 39.70 31.43 9.32
C PRO A 26 40.32 30.62 8.17
N THR A 27 41.39 29.89 8.48
CA THR A 27 41.96 28.85 7.61
C THR A 27 40.81 27.89 7.24
N THR A 28 40.40 27.95 5.98
CA THR A 28 39.48 27.00 5.36
C THR A 28 39.99 25.58 5.60
N PRO A 29 39.28 24.73 6.35
CA PRO A 29 39.65 23.33 6.46
C PRO A 29 39.53 22.71 5.05
N GLY A 30 40.65 22.07 4.65
CA GLY A 30 40.80 21.44 3.35
C GLY A 30 39.52 20.69 2.93
N ARG A 31 39.16 20.85 1.65
CA ARG A 31 38.12 20.07 0.96
C ARG A 31 38.46 18.56 1.10
N GLY A 32 38.22 18.01 2.30
CA GLY A 32 38.09 16.58 2.45
C GLY A 32 36.96 16.13 1.54
N GLN A 33 37.29 15.29 0.59
CA GLN A 33 36.35 14.60 -0.28
C GLN A 33 35.20 14.06 0.60
N ARG A 34 34.07 14.72 0.54
CA ARG A 34 32.83 14.15 1.10
C ARG A 34 32.59 12.86 0.33
N PRO A 35 32.47 11.72 1.00
CA PRO A 35 32.20 10.44 0.33
C PRO A 35 30.93 10.64 -0.49
N GLY A 36 31.09 10.49 -1.81
CA GLY A 36 30.10 10.55 -2.88
C GLY A 36 28.67 10.82 -2.48
N LEU A 37 28.28 12.09 -2.40
CA LEU A 37 26.90 12.49 -2.65
C LEU A 37 26.63 12.14 -4.12
N VAL A 38 26.14 10.90 -4.33
CA VAL A 38 25.53 10.54 -5.62
C VAL A 38 24.50 11.64 -5.89
N SER A 39 24.71 12.38 -6.97
CA SER A 39 23.85 13.49 -7.34
C SER A 39 22.40 13.04 -7.28
N VAL A 40 21.57 13.73 -6.49
CA VAL A 40 20.12 13.47 -6.37
C VAL A 40 19.42 13.44 -7.74
N ALA A 41 20.02 14.11 -8.74
CA ALA A 41 19.55 14.11 -10.13
C ALA A 41 19.77 12.76 -10.85
N ASP A 42 20.77 11.97 -10.46
CA ASP A 42 21.06 10.66 -11.09
C ASP A 42 20.23 9.52 -10.48
N ALA A 43 19.85 9.62 -9.21
CA ALA A 43 19.03 8.60 -8.56
C ALA A 43 17.59 8.56 -9.12
N GLY A 44 17.06 9.69 -9.59
CA GLY A 44 15.70 9.78 -10.15
C GLY A 44 15.53 9.18 -11.57
N ARG A 45 16.62 8.80 -12.26
CA ARG A 45 16.58 8.32 -13.65
C ARG A 45 16.72 6.81 -13.81
N ARG A 46 16.99 6.06 -12.76
CA ARG A 46 17.12 4.61 -12.88
C ARG A 46 15.75 3.99 -13.09
N LYS A 47 15.49 3.55 -14.33
CA LYS A 47 14.30 2.74 -14.63
C LYS A 47 14.48 1.36 -14.01
N PRO A 48 13.39 0.76 -13.43
CA PRO A 48 13.46 -0.61 -12.97
C PRO A 48 13.82 -1.52 -14.15
N THR A 49 14.79 -2.38 -13.95
CA THR A 49 15.21 -3.40 -14.92
C THR A 49 14.26 -4.59 -14.88
N LEU A 50 14.25 -5.40 -15.92
CA LEU A 50 13.44 -6.62 -15.96
C LEU A 50 13.72 -7.54 -14.76
N SER A 51 14.98 -7.61 -14.33
CA SER A 51 15.38 -8.39 -13.14
C SER A 51 14.72 -7.93 -11.84
N THR A 52 14.32 -6.64 -11.75
CA THR A 52 13.58 -6.12 -10.58
C THR A 52 12.19 -6.75 -10.44
N TYR A 53 11.58 -7.16 -11.57
CA TYR A 53 10.25 -7.76 -11.58
C TYR A 53 10.25 -9.29 -11.55
N LEU A 54 11.41 -9.92 -11.67
CA LEU A 54 11.54 -11.39 -11.67
C LEU A 54 10.87 -12.05 -10.44
N PRO A 55 10.98 -11.52 -9.21
CA PRO A 55 10.29 -12.08 -8.04
C PRO A 55 8.76 -12.08 -8.17
N ILE A 56 8.17 -11.17 -8.96
CA ILE A 56 6.71 -11.16 -9.21
C ILE A 56 6.29 -12.41 -9.98
N LEU A 57 7.09 -12.84 -10.95
CA LEU A 57 6.84 -14.10 -11.64
C LEU A 57 6.89 -15.29 -10.66
N GLY A 58 7.77 -15.22 -9.65
CA GLY A 58 7.79 -16.19 -8.55
C GLY A 58 6.51 -16.19 -7.73
N VAL A 59 5.99 -15.01 -7.39
CA VAL A 59 4.69 -14.87 -6.70
C VAL A 59 3.57 -15.51 -7.54
N ILE A 60 3.50 -15.17 -8.82
CA ILE A 60 2.51 -15.74 -9.75
C ILE A 60 2.64 -17.26 -9.84
N ALA A 61 3.86 -17.78 -10.01
CA ALA A 61 4.10 -19.21 -10.11
C ALA A 61 3.64 -19.97 -8.84
N VAL A 62 3.96 -19.46 -7.65
CA VAL A 62 3.49 -20.05 -6.38
C VAL A 62 1.97 -19.93 -6.24
N SER A 63 1.37 -18.81 -6.64
CA SER A 63 -0.09 -18.62 -6.61
C SER A 63 -0.79 -19.63 -7.51
N VAL A 64 -0.27 -19.88 -8.72
CA VAL A 64 -0.79 -20.89 -9.64
C VAL A 64 -0.59 -22.32 -9.09
N ALA A 65 0.57 -22.60 -8.48
CA ALA A 65 0.82 -23.90 -7.85
C ALA A 65 -0.16 -24.18 -6.70
N VAL A 66 -0.42 -23.18 -5.85
CA VAL A 66 -1.42 -23.28 -4.77
C VAL A 66 -2.81 -23.54 -5.35
N TRP A 67 -3.18 -22.84 -6.42
CA TRP A 67 -4.46 -23.05 -7.09
C TRP A 67 -4.59 -24.46 -7.67
N ILE A 68 -3.56 -24.97 -8.35
CA ILE A 68 -3.55 -26.34 -8.88
C ILE A 68 -3.75 -27.34 -7.73
N ALA A 69 -3.03 -27.15 -6.61
CA ALA A 69 -3.19 -27.98 -5.43
C ALA A 69 -4.60 -27.89 -4.83
N ALA A 70 -5.16 -26.68 -4.74
CA ALA A 70 -6.52 -26.46 -4.27
C ALA A 70 -7.55 -27.13 -5.18
N ARG A 71 -7.47 -26.89 -6.49
CA ARG A 71 -8.38 -27.49 -7.47
C ARG A 71 -8.33 -29.01 -7.45
N TRP A 72 -7.14 -29.60 -7.28
CA TRP A 72 -6.98 -31.05 -7.15
C TRP A 72 -7.60 -31.57 -5.85
N ALA A 73 -7.37 -30.91 -4.72
CA ALA A 73 -7.87 -31.31 -3.41
C ALA A 73 -9.39 -31.16 -3.28
N PHE A 74 -9.95 -30.05 -3.77
CA PHE A 74 -11.41 -29.82 -3.75
C PHE A 74 -12.14 -30.68 -4.79
N GLY A 75 -11.49 -31.10 -5.89
CA GLY A 75 -12.05 -31.98 -6.90
C GLY A 75 -12.09 -33.46 -6.50
N ARG A 76 -11.30 -33.88 -5.51
CA ARG A 76 -11.25 -35.25 -4.97
C ARG A 76 -11.90 -35.30 -3.61
N HIS A 77 -13.18 -35.39 -3.56
CA HIS A 77 -14.11 -35.31 -2.44
C HIS A 77 -13.74 -35.96 -1.07
N GLU A 78 -12.59 -36.62 -0.85
CA GLU A 78 -12.54 -37.58 0.27
C GLU A 78 -11.37 -37.52 1.26
N GLN A 79 -10.22 -36.87 1.05
CA GLN A 79 -9.12 -37.10 2.01
C GLN A 79 -8.30 -35.90 2.49
N ALA A 80 -8.22 -34.81 1.74
CA ALA A 80 -7.57 -33.59 2.22
C ALA A 80 -8.66 -32.56 2.52
N GLY A 81 -9.03 -32.43 3.78
CA GLY A 81 -10.00 -31.41 4.18
C GLY A 81 -9.54 -30.00 3.70
N PRO A 82 -10.47 -29.07 3.40
CA PRO A 82 -10.15 -27.75 2.90
C PRO A 82 -9.14 -26.99 3.77
N TRP A 83 -9.11 -27.32 5.06
CA TRP A 83 -8.19 -26.75 6.05
C TRP A 83 -6.72 -27.05 5.79
N SER A 84 -6.38 -28.24 5.29
CA SER A 84 -4.97 -28.61 5.01
C SER A 84 -4.42 -27.81 3.84
N VAL A 85 -5.22 -27.63 2.79
CA VAL A 85 -4.84 -26.81 1.63
C VAL A 85 -4.74 -25.33 2.02
N ALA A 86 -5.67 -24.83 2.79
CA ALA A 86 -5.64 -23.44 3.29
C ALA A 86 -4.44 -23.21 4.22
N ALA A 87 -4.08 -24.16 5.07
CA ALA A 87 -2.88 -24.09 5.91
C ALA A 87 -1.60 -24.11 5.06
N PHE A 88 -1.54 -24.96 4.02
CA PHE A 88 -0.43 -24.95 3.07
C PHE A 88 -0.33 -23.60 2.34
N ALA A 89 -1.46 -23.05 1.88
CA ALA A 89 -1.49 -21.74 1.24
C ALA A 89 -1.02 -20.63 2.20
N ALA A 90 -1.39 -20.67 3.47
CA ALA A 90 -0.92 -19.73 4.47
C ALA A 90 0.61 -19.77 4.63
N LEU A 91 1.19 -20.96 4.73
CA LEU A 91 2.64 -21.14 4.81
C LEU A 91 3.34 -20.65 3.54
N ALA A 92 2.79 -21.00 2.37
CA ALA A 92 3.30 -20.54 1.08
C ALA A 92 3.23 -19.01 0.96
N GLY A 93 2.13 -18.39 1.40
CA GLY A 93 1.95 -16.93 1.42
C GLY A 93 2.95 -16.23 2.34
N ALA A 94 3.19 -16.78 3.54
CA ALA A 94 4.23 -16.27 4.43
C ALA A 94 5.62 -16.35 3.78
N ALA A 95 5.97 -17.50 3.20
CA ALA A 95 7.25 -17.70 2.53
C ALA A 95 7.43 -16.75 1.34
N VAL A 96 6.41 -16.60 0.49
CA VAL A 96 6.39 -15.65 -0.63
C VAL A 96 6.59 -14.23 -0.13
N SER A 97 5.88 -13.81 0.92
CA SER A 97 6.00 -12.47 1.48
C SER A 97 7.43 -12.18 1.96
N VAL A 98 8.10 -13.16 2.57
CA VAL A 98 9.52 -13.04 2.97
C VAL A 98 10.44 -13.00 1.76
N ALA A 99 10.19 -13.87 0.76
CA ALA A 99 11.02 -13.99 -0.44
C ALA A 99 10.99 -12.73 -1.32
N VAL A 100 9.88 -11.98 -1.36
CA VAL A 100 9.80 -10.74 -2.15
C VAL A 100 10.40 -9.52 -1.45
N ARG A 101 10.80 -9.64 -0.17
CA ARG A 101 11.39 -8.55 0.61
C ARG A 101 12.56 -7.82 -0.10
N PRO A 102 13.56 -8.50 -0.69
CA PRO A 102 14.65 -7.80 -1.37
C PRO A 102 14.16 -7.00 -2.58
N MET A 103 13.15 -7.49 -3.31
CA MET A 103 12.49 -6.73 -4.38
C MET A 103 11.84 -5.46 -3.83
N MET A 104 11.09 -5.56 -2.73
CA MET A 104 10.46 -4.40 -2.09
C MET A 104 11.49 -3.37 -1.64
N ALA A 105 12.62 -3.82 -1.07
CA ALA A 105 13.72 -2.93 -0.72
C ALA A 105 14.31 -2.23 -1.96
N SER A 106 14.49 -2.94 -3.08
CA SER A 106 14.97 -2.38 -4.33
C SER A 106 13.99 -1.37 -4.93
N LEU A 107 12.69 -1.67 -4.91
CA LEU A 107 11.65 -0.75 -5.38
C LEU A 107 11.58 0.53 -4.51
N CYS A 108 11.70 0.39 -3.19
CA CYS A 108 11.76 1.54 -2.29
C CYS A 108 13.00 2.40 -2.57
N ALA A 109 14.16 1.78 -2.80
CA ALA A 109 15.40 2.49 -3.14
C ALA A 109 15.28 3.26 -4.46
N LEU A 110 14.63 2.69 -5.48
CA LEU A 110 14.40 3.35 -6.78
C LEU A 110 13.58 4.64 -6.66
N VAL A 111 12.65 4.71 -5.70
CA VAL A 111 11.79 5.87 -5.48
C VAL A 111 12.19 6.68 -4.24
N GLN A 112 13.39 6.43 -3.71
CA GLN A 112 13.97 7.12 -2.54
C GLN A 112 13.08 7.05 -1.29
N ILE A 113 12.35 5.96 -1.11
CA ILE A 113 11.58 5.69 0.09
C ILE A 113 12.51 5.03 1.14
N PRO A 114 12.44 5.43 2.44
CA PRO A 114 13.25 4.81 3.49
C PRO A 114 13.03 3.29 3.58
N VAL A 115 14.10 2.51 3.58
CA VAL A 115 14.05 1.03 3.57
C VAL A 115 13.61 0.42 4.92
N ARG A 116 13.49 1.22 5.97
CA ARG A 116 13.07 0.74 7.32
C ARG A 116 11.82 -0.15 7.33
N PRO A 117 10.75 0.14 6.54
CA PRO A 117 9.57 -0.72 6.52
C PRO A 117 9.87 -2.15 6.12
N THR A 118 10.85 -2.37 5.24
CA THR A 118 11.21 -3.72 4.74
C THR A 118 12.07 -4.52 5.71
N SER A 119 12.57 -3.91 6.80
CA SER A 119 13.38 -4.60 7.82
C SER A 119 12.55 -5.53 8.72
N ARG A 120 11.22 -5.36 8.78
CA ARG A 120 10.31 -6.15 9.62
C ARG A 120 9.33 -6.96 8.77
N PRO A 121 9.72 -8.11 8.21
CA PRO A 121 8.87 -8.88 7.29
C PRO A 121 7.76 -9.70 7.99
N ILE A 122 7.79 -9.81 9.32
CA ILE A 122 6.85 -10.67 10.08
C ILE A 122 5.41 -10.23 9.86
N VAL A 123 5.12 -8.93 9.98
CA VAL A 123 3.73 -8.43 9.82
C VAL A 123 3.22 -8.64 8.41
N PRO A 124 3.92 -8.25 7.32
CA PRO A 124 3.50 -8.60 5.98
C PRO A 124 3.37 -10.10 5.75
N ALA A 125 4.26 -10.92 6.32
CA ALA A 125 4.20 -12.37 6.19
C ALA A 125 2.94 -12.95 6.83
N VAL A 126 2.63 -12.57 8.07
CA VAL A 126 1.43 -13.02 8.79
C VAL A 126 0.15 -12.52 8.09
N ALA A 127 0.12 -11.26 7.65
CA ALA A 127 -1.01 -10.70 6.92
C ALA A 127 -1.25 -11.44 5.59
N THR A 128 -0.17 -11.69 4.82
CA THR A 128 -0.28 -12.47 3.57
C THR A 128 -0.73 -13.90 3.83
N ALA A 129 -0.19 -14.56 4.87
CA ALA A 129 -0.61 -15.90 5.27
C ALA A 129 -2.11 -15.96 5.58
N GLY A 130 -2.62 -15.02 6.37
CA GLY A 130 -4.04 -14.93 6.71
C GLY A 130 -4.93 -14.70 5.49
N LEU A 131 -4.52 -13.80 4.59
CA LEU A 131 -5.26 -13.54 3.36
C LEU A 131 -5.26 -14.74 2.40
N TRP A 132 -4.14 -15.45 2.28
CA TRP A 132 -4.04 -16.64 1.44
C TRP A 132 -4.88 -17.78 2.01
N PHE A 133 -4.84 -17.98 3.32
CA PHE A 133 -5.71 -18.93 4.01
C PHE A 133 -7.19 -18.63 3.70
N GLY A 134 -7.63 -17.39 3.94
CA GLY A 134 -9.00 -16.97 3.68
C GLY A 134 -9.40 -17.09 2.21
N ALA A 135 -8.51 -16.72 1.27
CA ALA A 135 -8.78 -16.83 -0.15
C ALA A 135 -9.02 -18.29 -0.59
N VAL A 136 -8.21 -19.24 -0.10
CA VAL A 136 -8.42 -20.68 -0.39
C VAL A 136 -9.71 -21.19 0.24
N MET A 137 -10.01 -20.79 1.48
CA MET A 137 -11.26 -21.20 2.15
C MET A 137 -12.49 -20.67 1.43
N PHE A 138 -12.40 -19.49 0.82
CA PHE A 138 -13.52 -18.87 0.12
C PHE A 138 -13.65 -19.32 -1.34
N ALA A 139 -12.57 -19.28 -2.11
CA ALA A 139 -12.58 -19.58 -3.55
C ALA A 139 -12.39 -21.07 -3.85
N GLY A 140 -11.87 -21.86 -2.90
CA GLY A 140 -11.60 -23.27 -3.15
C GLY A 140 -10.71 -23.49 -4.37
N GLY A 141 -11.25 -24.18 -5.38
CA GLY A 141 -10.57 -24.49 -6.65
C GLY A 141 -10.85 -23.53 -7.81
N ASP A 142 -11.56 -22.42 -7.59
CA ASP A 142 -11.93 -21.46 -8.63
C ASP A 142 -10.69 -20.87 -9.32
N ALA A 143 -10.79 -20.61 -10.63
CA ALA A 143 -9.66 -20.10 -11.41
C ALA A 143 -9.26 -18.66 -11.04
N ILE A 144 -10.08 -17.92 -10.31
CA ILE A 144 -9.75 -16.57 -9.81
C ILE A 144 -8.72 -16.60 -8.67
N LEU A 145 -8.55 -17.75 -7.99
CA LEU A 145 -7.68 -17.86 -6.83
C LEU A 145 -6.25 -17.35 -7.07
N PRO A 146 -5.53 -17.68 -8.17
CA PRO A 146 -4.20 -17.12 -8.43
C PRO A 146 -4.17 -15.60 -8.46
N ALA A 147 -5.20 -14.97 -9.02
CA ALA A 147 -5.31 -13.51 -9.05
C ALA A 147 -5.42 -12.93 -7.64
N TRP A 148 -6.30 -13.49 -6.81
CA TRP A 148 -6.48 -13.05 -5.43
C TRP A 148 -5.22 -13.24 -4.58
N LEU A 149 -4.55 -14.39 -4.68
CA LEU A 149 -3.31 -14.65 -3.94
C LEU A 149 -2.20 -13.67 -4.33
N THR A 150 -2.03 -13.42 -5.64
CA THR A 150 -1.01 -12.51 -6.16
C THR A 150 -1.30 -11.06 -5.73
N VAL A 151 -2.55 -10.60 -5.93
CA VAL A 151 -2.98 -9.26 -5.53
C VAL A 151 -2.83 -9.08 -4.02
N ALA A 152 -3.23 -10.06 -3.20
CA ALA A 152 -3.09 -10.00 -1.75
C ALA A 152 -1.61 -9.86 -1.33
N ALA A 153 -0.72 -10.72 -1.83
CA ALA A 153 0.69 -10.70 -1.46
C ALA A 153 1.36 -9.35 -1.75
N LEU A 154 1.12 -8.81 -2.94
CA LEU A 154 1.73 -7.55 -3.36
C LEU A 154 1.06 -6.32 -2.69
N SER A 155 -0.27 -6.35 -2.49
CA SER A 155 -1.00 -5.27 -1.85
C SER A 155 -0.71 -5.15 -0.35
N VAL A 156 -0.45 -6.26 0.35
CA VAL A 156 -0.01 -6.25 1.75
C VAL A 156 1.31 -5.49 1.88
N TRP A 157 2.28 -5.72 0.99
CA TRP A 157 3.53 -4.97 1.00
C TRP A 157 3.32 -3.50 0.63
N ALA A 158 2.44 -3.20 -0.34
CA ALA A 158 2.09 -1.83 -0.67
C ALA A 158 1.50 -1.10 0.54
N ALA A 159 0.54 -1.73 1.23
CA ALA A 159 -0.08 -1.21 2.44
C ALA A 159 0.92 -1.03 3.61
N TRP A 160 1.85 -1.98 3.76
CA TRP A 160 2.89 -1.91 4.78
C TRP A 160 3.87 -0.75 4.54
N ILE A 161 4.28 -0.54 3.29
CA ILE A 161 5.15 0.59 2.93
C ILE A 161 4.39 1.90 3.15
N ASP A 162 3.14 2.00 2.69
CA ASP A 162 2.30 3.17 2.85
C ASP A 162 2.10 3.57 4.32
N HIS A 163 1.85 2.61 5.17
CA HIS A 163 1.65 2.85 6.60
C HIS A 163 2.82 3.61 7.27
N PHE A 164 4.06 3.37 6.82
CA PHE A 164 5.24 4.01 7.41
C PHE A 164 5.74 5.23 6.66
N THR A 165 5.45 5.33 5.36
CA THR A 165 6.11 6.31 4.49
C THR A 165 5.15 7.26 3.82
N LEU A 166 3.85 6.94 3.82
CA LEU A 166 2.79 7.67 3.10
C LEU A 166 3.13 7.83 1.61
N ARG A 167 3.91 6.90 1.08
CA ARG A 167 4.39 6.90 -0.30
C ARG A 167 4.34 5.49 -0.87
N PHE A 168 3.94 5.41 -2.12
CA PHE A 168 3.89 4.13 -2.85
C PHE A 168 4.97 4.06 -3.92
N PRO A 169 5.66 2.92 -4.03
CA PRO A 169 6.43 2.64 -5.23
C PRO A 169 5.47 2.40 -6.40
N LEU A 170 5.36 3.38 -7.31
CA LEU A 170 4.48 3.27 -8.48
C LEU A 170 4.72 1.98 -9.31
N PRO A 171 5.97 1.48 -9.47
CA PRO A 171 6.21 0.19 -10.12
C PRO A 171 5.50 -0.98 -9.44
N LEU A 172 5.35 -0.97 -8.10
CA LEU A 172 4.63 -2.01 -7.37
C LEU A 172 3.13 -1.98 -7.70
N ILE A 173 2.51 -0.79 -7.71
CA ILE A 173 1.09 -0.67 -8.06
C ILE A 173 0.82 -1.17 -9.49
N ARG A 174 1.69 -0.81 -10.43
CA ARG A 174 1.59 -1.31 -11.81
C ARG A 174 1.70 -2.84 -11.85
N ALA A 175 2.62 -3.42 -11.09
CA ALA A 175 2.79 -4.86 -11.02
C ALA A 175 1.55 -5.56 -10.45
N VAL A 176 0.98 -5.05 -9.34
CA VAL A 176 -0.27 -5.56 -8.76
C VAL A 176 -1.40 -5.52 -9.78
N THR A 177 -1.57 -4.37 -10.45
CA THR A 177 -2.66 -4.18 -11.41
C THR A 177 -2.51 -5.08 -12.64
N VAL A 178 -1.32 -5.12 -13.23
CA VAL A 178 -1.09 -5.92 -14.44
C VAL A 178 -1.21 -7.41 -14.15
N SER A 179 -0.57 -7.89 -13.07
CA SER A 179 -0.66 -9.33 -12.72
C SER A 179 -2.09 -9.73 -12.33
N GLY A 180 -2.80 -8.89 -11.57
CA GLY A 180 -4.19 -9.16 -11.21
C GLY A 180 -5.12 -9.20 -12.42
N LEU A 181 -4.97 -8.27 -13.38
CA LEU A 181 -5.76 -8.27 -14.62
C LEU A 181 -5.44 -9.47 -15.51
N LEU A 182 -4.17 -9.82 -15.68
CA LEU A 182 -3.79 -10.97 -16.51
C LEU A 182 -4.31 -12.29 -15.92
N LEU A 183 -4.16 -12.49 -14.61
CA LEU A 183 -4.66 -13.70 -13.94
C LEU A 183 -6.19 -13.72 -13.86
N GLY A 184 -6.85 -12.54 -13.70
CA GLY A 184 -8.29 -12.44 -13.80
C GLY A 184 -8.83 -12.75 -15.20
N ALA A 185 -8.14 -12.30 -16.25
CA ALA A 185 -8.48 -12.67 -17.62
C ALA A 185 -8.28 -14.18 -17.88
N MET A 186 -7.23 -14.78 -17.32
CA MET A 186 -7.04 -16.24 -17.34
C MET A 186 -8.22 -16.95 -16.66
N ALA A 187 -8.69 -16.45 -15.51
CA ALA A 187 -9.83 -17.02 -14.79
C ALA A 187 -11.11 -16.99 -15.64
N VAL A 188 -11.39 -15.88 -16.35
CA VAL A 188 -12.52 -15.79 -17.28
C VAL A 188 -12.47 -16.89 -18.34
N VAL A 189 -11.30 -17.16 -18.88
CA VAL A 189 -11.12 -18.19 -19.92
C VAL A 189 -11.29 -19.60 -19.35
N VAL A 190 -10.73 -19.85 -18.16
CA VAL A 190 -10.75 -21.19 -17.54
C VAL A 190 -12.13 -21.56 -17.03
N ASP A 191 -12.81 -20.64 -16.34
CA ASP A 191 -14.13 -20.88 -15.75
C ASP A 191 -15.28 -20.56 -16.75
N GLN A 192 -14.96 -20.04 -17.95
CA GLN A 192 -15.92 -19.63 -18.98
C GLN A 192 -16.98 -18.65 -18.44
N ASP A 193 -16.57 -17.77 -17.52
CA ASP A 193 -17.45 -16.77 -16.87
C ASP A 193 -17.08 -15.33 -17.24
N PRO A 194 -17.46 -14.86 -18.45
CA PRO A 194 -17.23 -13.47 -18.87
C PRO A 194 -18.05 -12.47 -18.08
N ALA A 195 -19.16 -12.89 -17.48
CA ALA A 195 -20.04 -11.98 -16.72
C ALA A 195 -19.37 -11.52 -15.44
N SER A 196 -18.72 -12.44 -14.68
CA SER A 196 -17.92 -12.09 -13.50
C SER A 196 -16.71 -11.26 -13.86
N GLY A 197 -16.05 -11.57 -14.97
CA GLY A 197 -14.93 -10.77 -15.47
C GLY A 197 -15.33 -9.34 -15.84
N LEU A 198 -16.42 -9.17 -16.57
CA LEU A 198 -16.96 -7.85 -16.92
C LEU A 198 -17.35 -7.06 -15.66
N ARG A 199 -18.07 -7.70 -14.74
CA ARG A 199 -18.48 -7.09 -13.47
C ARG A 199 -17.25 -6.63 -12.67
N ALA A 200 -16.18 -7.44 -12.60
CA ALA A 200 -14.95 -7.10 -11.93
C ALA A 200 -14.31 -5.82 -12.50
N VAL A 201 -14.17 -5.74 -13.84
CA VAL A 201 -13.59 -4.58 -14.51
C VAL A 201 -14.45 -3.34 -14.32
N VAL A 202 -15.79 -3.46 -14.51
CA VAL A 202 -16.72 -2.35 -14.36
C VAL A 202 -16.73 -1.84 -12.91
N ALA A 203 -16.76 -2.74 -11.92
CA ALA A 203 -16.70 -2.37 -10.51
C ALA A 203 -15.40 -1.64 -10.18
N GLY A 204 -14.25 -2.19 -10.60
CA GLY A 204 -12.95 -1.55 -10.42
C GLY A 204 -12.89 -0.16 -11.06
N ALA A 205 -13.34 -0.02 -12.31
CA ALA A 205 -13.36 1.26 -13.03
C ALA A 205 -14.29 2.29 -12.38
N ALA A 206 -15.48 1.88 -11.94
CA ALA A 206 -16.43 2.76 -11.28
C ALA A 206 -15.89 3.32 -9.96
N ILE A 207 -15.27 2.46 -9.13
CA ILE A 207 -14.69 2.89 -7.86
C ILE A 207 -13.42 3.73 -8.06
N PHE A 208 -12.57 3.36 -9.04
CA PHE A 208 -11.44 4.19 -9.45
C PHE A 208 -11.90 5.60 -9.83
N ALA A 209 -12.92 5.70 -10.70
CA ALA A 209 -13.45 6.99 -11.14
C ALA A 209 -14.03 7.78 -9.96
N SER A 210 -14.76 7.13 -9.07
CA SER A 210 -15.34 7.75 -7.87
C SER A 210 -14.27 8.32 -6.94
N TYR A 211 -13.24 7.53 -6.63
CA TYR A 211 -12.12 8.00 -5.81
C TYR A 211 -11.28 9.07 -6.50
N LEU A 212 -11.14 8.99 -7.84
CA LEU A 212 -10.44 10.03 -8.60
C LEU A 212 -11.18 11.36 -8.53
N VAL A 213 -12.51 11.36 -8.74
CA VAL A 213 -13.34 12.55 -8.60
C VAL A 213 -13.25 13.10 -7.17
N PHE A 214 -13.34 12.22 -6.16
CA PHE A 214 -13.20 12.62 -4.77
C PHE A 214 -11.84 13.23 -4.49
N ALA A 215 -10.74 12.64 -4.98
CA ALA A 215 -9.39 13.18 -4.84
C ALA A 215 -9.22 14.57 -5.49
N ILE A 216 -9.89 14.81 -6.64
CA ILE A 216 -9.89 16.12 -7.30
C ILE A 216 -10.63 17.15 -6.45
N ILE A 217 -11.83 16.82 -5.93
CA ILE A 217 -12.64 17.71 -5.10
C ILE A 217 -11.94 18.06 -3.80
N THR A 218 -11.30 17.09 -3.16
CA THR A 218 -10.61 17.24 -1.87
C THR A 218 -9.16 17.70 -2.01
N ARG A 219 -8.73 18.06 -3.24
CA ARG A 219 -7.38 18.56 -3.54
C ARG A 219 -6.26 17.60 -3.14
N GLY A 220 -6.43 16.32 -3.42
CA GLY A 220 -5.40 15.30 -3.29
C GLY A 220 -5.61 14.26 -2.20
N HIS A 221 -6.76 14.22 -1.55
CA HIS A 221 -7.14 13.16 -0.62
C HIS A 221 -8.33 12.33 -1.15
N PRO A 222 -8.26 10.99 -1.21
CA PRO A 222 -7.09 10.12 -0.97
C PRO A 222 -5.99 10.31 -2.02
N GLY A 223 -4.78 9.83 -1.71
CA GLY A 223 -3.65 9.89 -2.64
C GLY A 223 -3.92 9.17 -3.96
N LEU A 224 -3.36 9.66 -5.08
CA LEU A 224 -3.53 9.02 -6.40
C LEU A 224 -3.06 7.54 -6.43
N ALA A 225 -2.20 7.17 -5.50
CA ALA A 225 -1.74 5.80 -5.35
C ALA A 225 -2.84 4.88 -4.78
N ASP A 226 -3.58 5.37 -3.76
CA ASP A 226 -4.73 4.68 -3.20
C ASP A 226 -5.85 4.52 -4.23
N VAL A 227 -6.08 5.59 -5.04
CA VAL A 227 -7.04 5.55 -6.14
C VAL A 227 -6.70 4.44 -7.15
N ARG A 228 -5.41 4.27 -7.48
CA ARG A 228 -4.98 3.20 -8.40
C ARG A 228 -5.08 1.81 -7.76
N LEU A 229 -4.75 1.70 -6.47
CA LEU A 229 -4.85 0.44 -5.74
C LEU A 229 -6.31 0.02 -5.59
N SER A 230 -7.22 0.96 -5.36
CA SER A 230 -8.65 0.68 -5.23
C SER A 230 -9.25 0.02 -6.47
N PHE A 231 -8.74 0.35 -7.68
CA PHE A 231 -9.17 -0.30 -8.91
C PHE A 231 -9.04 -1.81 -8.84
N ILE A 232 -7.83 -2.31 -8.60
CA ILE A 232 -7.57 -3.75 -8.65
C ILE A 232 -8.17 -4.50 -7.46
N LEU A 233 -8.20 -3.87 -6.28
CA LEU A 233 -8.83 -4.44 -5.10
C LEU A 233 -10.35 -4.57 -5.29
N THR A 234 -11.00 -3.53 -5.82
CA THR A 234 -12.44 -3.59 -6.10
C THR A 234 -12.77 -4.52 -7.27
N ALA A 235 -11.89 -4.62 -8.28
CA ALA A 235 -12.05 -5.61 -9.33
C ALA A 235 -12.03 -7.04 -8.78
N ALA A 236 -11.15 -7.34 -7.82
CA ALA A 236 -11.11 -8.63 -7.15
C ALA A 236 -12.43 -8.95 -6.41
N VAL A 237 -13.05 -7.94 -5.77
CA VAL A 237 -14.36 -8.08 -5.11
C VAL A 237 -15.50 -8.18 -6.13
N GLY A 238 -15.40 -7.44 -7.23
CA GLY A 238 -16.38 -7.45 -8.30
C GLY A 238 -16.59 -8.82 -8.94
N TRP A 239 -15.58 -9.70 -8.87
CA TRP A 239 -15.72 -11.10 -9.24
C TRP A 239 -16.81 -11.81 -8.44
N VAL A 240 -16.90 -11.52 -7.15
CA VAL A 240 -17.88 -12.14 -6.23
C VAL A 240 -19.30 -11.62 -6.51
N GLY A 241 -19.50 -10.30 -6.50
CA GLY A 241 -20.84 -9.73 -6.71
C GLY A 241 -20.94 -8.24 -6.40
N TRP A 242 -22.03 -7.62 -6.86
CA TRP A 242 -22.30 -6.18 -6.66
C TRP A 242 -22.46 -5.81 -5.18
N MET A 243 -23.09 -6.67 -4.38
CA MET A 243 -23.28 -6.41 -2.95
C MET A 243 -21.95 -6.42 -2.20
N ASN A 244 -21.02 -7.29 -2.60
CA ASN A 244 -19.67 -7.29 -2.06
C ASN A 244 -18.89 -6.04 -2.50
N VAL A 245 -19.13 -5.51 -3.72
CA VAL A 245 -18.54 -4.23 -4.16
C VAL A 245 -19.02 -3.09 -3.26
N ALA A 246 -20.30 -3.02 -2.90
CA ALA A 246 -20.80 -2.02 -1.96
C ALA A 246 -20.12 -2.15 -0.58
N SER A 247 -19.91 -3.39 -0.09
CA SER A 247 -19.12 -3.65 1.13
C SER A 247 -17.68 -3.17 0.99
N ALA A 248 -17.06 -3.38 -0.16
CA ALA A 248 -15.68 -2.97 -0.42
C ALA A 248 -15.49 -1.44 -0.48
N VAL A 249 -16.56 -0.70 -0.72
CA VAL A 249 -16.56 0.77 -0.58
C VAL A 249 -16.75 1.16 0.88
N LEU A 250 -17.72 0.54 1.58
CA LEU A 250 -18.08 0.92 2.94
C LEU A 250 -16.99 0.56 3.96
N LEU A 251 -16.54 -0.71 3.96
CA LEU A 251 -15.66 -1.25 4.99
C LEU A 251 -14.32 -0.52 5.13
N PRO A 252 -13.56 -0.22 4.05
CA PRO A 252 -12.31 0.53 4.19
C PRO A 252 -12.50 1.90 4.82
N ASN A 253 -13.58 2.60 4.47
CA ASN A 253 -13.87 3.93 5.02
C ASN A 253 -14.25 3.85 6.50
N VAL A 254 -15.08 2.88 6.89
CA VAL A 254 -15.44 2.64 8.30
C VAL A 254 -14.19 2.29 9.12
N LEU A 255 -13.36 1.37 8.62
CA LEU A 255 -12.11 0.98 9.28
C LEU A 255 -11.14 2.16 9.40
N ALA A 256 -11.04 3.02 8.40
CA ALA A 256 -10.21 4.21 8.45
C ALA A 256 -10.71 5.19 9.53
N VAL A 257 -12.02 5.44 9.59
CA VAL A 257 -12.62 6.27 10.65
C VAL A 257 -12.35 5.68 12.04
N ILE A 258 -12.55 4.37 12.21
CA ILE A 258 -12.23 3.68 13.48
C ILE A 258 -10.75 3.86 13.82
N GLY A 259 -9.84 3.66 12.85
CA GLY A 259 -8.41 3.82 13.03
C GLY A 259 -8.04 5.24 13.49
N VAL A 260 -8.63 6.25 12.89
CA VAL A 260 -8.43 7.67 13.29
C VAL A 260 -8.96 7.91 14.71
N VAL A 261 -10.15 7.42 15.03
CA VAL A 261 -10.75 7.56 16.37
C VAL A 261 -9.89 6.87 17.43
N VAL A 262 -9.46 5.64 17.18
CA VAL A 262 -8.59 4.88 18.09
C VAL A 262 -7.25 5.62 18.32
N THR A 263 -6.63 6.12 17.25
CA THR A 263 -5.38 6.88 17.37
C THR A 263 -5.58 8.17 18.17
N LYS A 264 -6.73 8.82 18.02
CA LYS A 264 -7.06 10.03 18.79
C LYS A 264 -7.29 9.72 20.27
N VAL A 265 -8.08 8.70 20.57
CA VAL A 265 -8.49 8.38 21.96
C VAL A 265 -7.31 7.83 22.76
N PHE A 266 -6.56 6.88 22.17
CA PHE A 266 -5.48 6.20 22.88
C PHE A 266 -4.09 6.79 22.62
N GLY A 267 -3.89 7.51 21.52
CA GLY A 267 -2.60 8.09 21.15
C GLY A 267 -2.33 9.48 21.67
N GLY A 268 -3.31 10.15 22.29
CA GLY A 268 -3.16 11.51 22.84
C GLY A 268 -2.78 12.59 21.81
N ARG A 269 -2.80 12.26 20.51
CA ARG A 269 -2.41 13.16 19.42
C ARG A 269 -3.62 13.94 18.91
N THR A 270 -3.44 15.23 18.70
CA THR A 270 -4.45 16.04 18.01
C THR A 270 -4.57 15.60 16.55
N VAL A 271 -5.80 15.39 16.07
CA VAL A 271 -6.09 14.91 14.70
C VAL A 271 -5.64 15.90 13.61
N ARG A 272 -5.42 17.17 13.97
CA ARG A 272 -4.92 18.16 13.01
C ARG A 272 -3.49 17.83 12.58
N GLY A 273 -3.33 17.41 11.30
CA GLY A 273 -2.03 17.13 10.69
C GLY A 273 -1.53 15.68 10.86
N VAL A 274 -2.34 14.73 11.36
CA VAL A 274 -1.99 13.31 11.32
C VAL A 274 -2.33 12.77 9.94
N GLU A 275 -1.32 12.71 9.08
CA GLU A 275 -1.41 11.94 7.84
C GLU A 275 -1.37 10.45 8.19
N PHE A 276 -2.28 9.66 7.64
CA PHE A 276 -2.29 8.21 7.82
C PHE A 276 -2.40 7.52 6.45
N GLY A 277 -1.71 6.38 6.31
CA GLY A 277 -1.81 5.57 5.09
C GLY A 277 -3.20 4.95 4.99
N PHE A 278 -3.88 5.15 3.87
CA PHE A 278 -5.22 4.61 3.64
C PHE A 278 -5.18 3.17 3.12
N ALA A 279 -4.08 2.76 2.47
CA ALA A 279 -3.93 1.43 1.88
C ALA A 279 -4.13 0.24 2.82
N PRO A 280 -3.69 0.24 4.08
CA PRO A 280 -3.99 -0.87 4.99
C PRO A 280 -5.49 -1.11 5.16
N TYR A 281 -6.26 -0.04 5.26
CA TYR A 281 -7.72 -0.11 5.39
C TYR A 281 -8.39 -0.60 4.11
N LEU A 282 -7.86 -0.19 2.94
CA LEU A 282 -8.31 -0.71 1.65
C LEU A 282 -8.11 -2.23 1.55
N VAL A 283 -6.93 -2.73 1.90
CA VAL A 283 -6.61 -4.18 1.82
C VAL A 283 -7.48 -4.98 2.78
N VAL A 284 -7.56 -4.56 4.05
CA VAL A 284 -8.36 -5.26 5.07
C VAL A 284 -9.85 -5.18 4.74
N GLY A 285 -10.36 -4.00 4.40
CA GLY A 285 -11.76 -3.80 4.04
C GLY A 285 -12.18 -4.60 2.82
N THR A 286 -11.31 -4.71 1.81
CA THR A 286 -11.53 -5.55 0.63
C THR A 286 -11.57 -7.03 0.98
N ALA A 287 -10.65 -7.51 1.81
CA ALA A 287 -10.64 -8.90 2.27
C ALA A 287 -11.92 -9.26 3.05
N LEU A 288 -12.35 -8.37 3.93
CA LEU A 288 -13.62 -8.52 4.66
C LEU A 288 -14.82 -8.49 3.71
N ALA A 289 -14.81 -7.63 2.69
CA ALA A 289 -15.88 -7.56 1.70
C ALA A 289 -16.03 -8.86 0.90
N ILE A 290 -14.94 -9.59 0.66
CA ILE A 290 -14.98 -10.91 0.03
C ILE A 290 -15.52 -11.96 1.03
N ALA A 291 -15.05 -11.92 2.29
CA ALA A 291 -15.35 -12.95 3.29
C ALA A 291 -16.76 -12.84 3.88
N LEU A 292 -17.35 -11.66 3.92
CA LEU A 292 -18.67 -11.44 4.49
C LEU A 292 -19.79 -11.87 3.52
N PRO A 293 -20.89 -12.41 4.04
CA PRO A 293 -22.06 -12.71 3.21
C PRO A 293 -22.56 -11.47 2.47
N ALA A 294 -23.05 -11.65 1.24
CA ALA A 294 -23.62 -10.55 0.47
C ALA A 294 -24.79 -9.91 1.25
N GLY A 295 -24.73 -8.59 1.43
CA GLY A 295 -25.82 -7.86 2.11
C GLY A 295 -25.80 -7.96 3.64
N TRP A 296 -24.67 -8.33 4.28
CA TRP A 296 -24.54 -8.45 5.74
C TRP A 296 -25.00 -7.19 6.51
N TRP A 297 -24.93 -6.00 5.90
CA TRP A 297 -25.41 -4.75 6.52
C TRP A 297 -26.94 -4.55 6.44
N MET A 298 -27.66 -5.47 5.81
CA MET A 298 -29.13 -5.45 5.75
C MET A 298 -29.75 -6.23 6.90
N LEU A 299 -28.94 -6.96 7.67
CA LEU A 299 -29.32 -7.71 8.85
C LEU A 299 -29.35 -6.80 10.09
#